data_df1815d012c97ad915cc95ff11ed30ff
#
_entry.id   df1815d012c97ad915cc95ff11ed30ff
#
_cell.length_a   1.000
_cell.length_b   1.000
_cell.length_c   1.000
_cell.angle_alpha   90.00
_cell.angle_beta   90.00
_cell.angle_gamma   90.00
#
_symmetry.space_group_name_H-M   'P 1'
#
loop_
_entity.id
_entity.type
_entity.pdbx_description
1 polymer ?
#
loop_
_entity_poly.entity_id
_entity_poly.type
_entity_poly.pdbx_seq_one_letter_code
_entity_poly.pdbx_strand_id
1 'polypeptide(L)'
;MLTLNVETMAWSSMATTGQRPGTRDSHGAALVGHRMLVFGGTNGGKKVNDLHALDLRTGEWTRPQCKGAPPSPRESHTVTVVGGDRLVVFGGSGEGEGNYLSDVHVLDVPTMTWSTPEVKGDYGPAPRDSHGAVAVGGRLFVYGGDCGDRYHGEVDVLDVDTMAWSRVSAASLSCMVAWLKCDSAARCTCFWCRLVAAIFRFPKCDGDLQD
;
A
#
# COMPACT_ATOMS: atom_id res chain seq x y z
N MET A 1 -13.91 -5.69 -16.65
CA MET A 1 -13.44 -5.71 -15.25
C MET A 1 -14.44 -6.51 -14.41
N LEU A 2 -13.96 -7.33 -13.49
CA LEU A 2 -14.85 -8.03 -12.55
C LEU A 2 -15.00 -7.20 -11.26
N THR A 3 -16.19 -7.22 -10.70
CA THR A 3 -16.54 -6.59 -9.43
C THR A 3 -17.19 -7.63 -8.51
N LEU A 4 -16.81 -7.64 -7.25
CA LEU A 4 -17.44 -8.45 -6.20
C LEU A 4 -18.26 -7.54 -5.31
N ASN A 5 -19.56 -7.82 -5.20
CA ASN A 5 -20.38 -7.23 -4.15
C ASN A 5 -20.11 -8.00 -2.86
N VAL A 6 -19.52 -7.35 -1.87
CA VAL A 6 -19.10 -8.01 -0.60
C VAL A 6 -20.25 -8.29 0.36
N GLU A 7 -21.42 -7.66 0.18
CA GLU A 7 -22.61 -7.94 0.99
C GLU A 7 -23.33 -9.18 0.49
N THR A 8 -23.46 -9.32 -0.83
CA THR A 8 -24.16 -10.45 -1.47
C THR A 8 -23.23 -11.56 -1.92
N MET A 9 -21.89 -11.34 -1.85
CA MET A 9 -20.85 -12.23 -2.37
C MET A 9 -21.04 -12.60 -3.85
N ALA A 10 -21.67 -11.72 -4.61
CA ALA A 10 -21.97 -11.94 -6.02
C ALA A 10 -20.94 -11.25 -6.92
N TRP A 11 -20.43 -11.98 -7.91
CA TRP A 11 -19.58 -11.44 -8.95
C TRP A 11 -20.40 -10.88 -10.10
N SER A 12 -19.97 -9.77 -10.65
CA SER A 12 -20.52 -9.14 -11.84
C SER A 12 -19.44 -8.58 -12.74
N SER A 13 -19.79 -8.27 -13.98
CA SER A 13 -18.90 -7.61 -14.92
C SER A 13 -19.26 -6.14 -15.03
N MET A 14 -18.28 -5.28 -14.80
CA MET A 14 -18.38 -3.85 -15.07
C MET A 14 -17.90 -3.58 -16.50
N ALA A 15 -18.78 -3.01 -17.34
CA ALA A 15 -18.39 -2.50 -18.65
C ALA A 15 -17.49 -1.29 -18.46
N THR A 16 -16.38 -1.26 -19.18
CA THR A 16 -15.44 -0.14 -19.13
C THR A 16 -15.08 0.32 -20.54
N THR A 17 -14.77 1.61 -20.71
CA THR A 17 -14.41 2.29 -21.95
C THR A 17 -13.03 2.93 -21.86
N GLY A 18 -12.58 3.64 -22.87
CA GLY A 18 -11.39 4.46 -22.84
C GLY A 18 -10.08 3.69 -22.99
N GLN A 19 -8.98 4.28 -22.49
CA GLN A 19 -7.62 3.79 -22.64
C GLN A 19 -7.27 2.72 -21.59
N ARG A 20 -7.79 1.52 -21.77
CA ARG A 20 -7.56 0.40 -20.84
C ARG A 20 -6.07 0.02 -20.77
N PRO A 21 -5.57 -0.35 -19.58
CA PRO A 21 -4.25 -0.97 -19.48
C PRO A 21 -4.22 -2.28 -20.26
N GLY A 22 -3.07 -2.64 -20.83
CA GLY A 22 -2.84 -3.99 -21.33
C GLY A 22 -2.95 -5.02 -20.22
N THR A 23 -3.17 -6.30 -20.59
CA THR A 23 -3.16 -7.42 -19.63
C THR A 23 -1.84 -7.44 -18.86
N ARG A 24 -1.92 -7.58 -17.56
CA ARG A 24 -0.73 -7.51 -16.70
C ARG A 24 -0.92 -8.30 -15.41
N ASP A 25 0.16 -8.72 -14.84
CA ASP A 25 0.22 -9.30 -13.49
C ASP A 25 1.15 -8.47 -12.59
N SER A 26 1.16 -8.79 -11.30
CA SER A 26 2.07 -8.22 -10.29
C SER A 26 2.10 -6.69 -10.26
N HIS A 27 1.00 -6.06 -10.69
CA HIS A 27 0.81 -4.61 -10.65
C HIS A 27 0.31 -4.14 -9.29
N GLY A 28 0.54 -2.88 -8.96
CA GLY A 28 -0.08 -2.22 -7.81
C GLY A 28 -1.35 -1.47 -8.22
N ALA A 29 -2.35 -1.45 -7.32
CA ALA A 29 -3.56 -0.67 -7.50
C ALA A 29 -4.00 -0.02 -6.20
N ALA A 30 -4.52 1.21 -6.28
CA ALA A 30 -5.04 1.93 -5.12
C ALA A 30 -6.22 2.82 -5.50
N LEU A 31 -7.09 3.09 -4.54
CA LEU A 31 -8.27 3.93 -4.70
C LEU A 31 -8.02 5.33 -4.14
N VAL A 32 -8.20 6.36 -4.98
CA VAL A 32 -8.17 7.76 -4.57
C VAL A 32 -9.51 8.41 -4.95
N GLY A 33 -10.32 8.71 -3.95
CA GLY A 33 -11.69 9.19 -4.17
C GLY A 33 -12.49 8.13 -4.93
N HIS A 34 -12.90 8.45 -6.15
CA HIS A 34 -13.64 7.55 -7.05
C HIS A 34 -12.78 6.98 -8.20
N ARG A 35 -11.48 7.22 -8.17
CA ARG A 35 -10.55 6.74 -9.20
C ARG A 35 -9.68 5.60 -8.68
N MET A 36 -9.71 4.46 -9.36
CA MET A 36 -8.76 3.39 -9.14
C MET A 36 -7.52 3.65 -10.02
N LEU A 37 -6.38 3.84 -9.38
CA LEU A 37 -5.09 4.02 -10.04
C LEU A 37 -4.40 2.66 -10.12
N VAL A 38 -3.85 2.32 -11.29
CA VAL A 38 -3.10 1.08 -11.55
C VAL A 38 -1.74 1.45 -12.09
N PHE A 39 -0.68 0.97 -11.44
CA PHE A 39 0.70 1.29 -11.80
C PHE A 39 1.54 0.03 -11.97
N GLY A 40 2.38 0.01 -13.01
CA GLY A 40 3.43 -0.99 -13.19
C GLY A 40 2.93 -2.41 -13.44
N GLY A 41 3.68 -3.38 -12.99
CA GLY A 41 3.47 -4.81 -13.24
C GLY A 41 4.18 -5.31 -14.48
N THR A 42 3.85 -6.52 -14.90
CA THR A 42 4.42 -7.16 -16.10
C THR A 42 3.36 -7.33 -17.17
N ASN A 43 3.64 -6.87 -18.37
CA ASN A 43 2.81 -7.00 -19.57
C ASN A 43 3.60 -7.73 -20.67
N GLY A 44 3.15 -8.93 -21.04
CA GLY A 44 3.81 -9.71 -22.08
C GLY A 44 5.30 -9.99 -21.80
N GLY A 45 5.65 -10.25 -20.53
CA GLY A 45 7.02 -10.54 -20.10
C GLY A 45 7.93 -9.31 -19.93
N LYS A 46 7.39 -8.09 -20.09
CA LYS A 46 8.12 -6.84 -19.88
C LYS A 46 7.55 -6.11 -18.68
N LYS A 47 8.43 -5.69 -17.76
CA LYS A 47 8.05 -4.80 -16.66
C LYS A 47 7.72 -3.43 -17.22
N VAL A 48 6.68 -2.82 -16.69
CA VAL A 48 6.18 -1.51 -17.15
C VAL A 48 6.12 -0.52 -15.97
N ASN A 49 6.02 0.77 -16.30
CA ASN A 49 5.88 1.85 -15.32
C ASN A 49 4.80 2.87 -15.72
N ASP A 50 3.85 2.43 -16.52
CA ASP A 50 2.70 3.23 -16.91
C ASP A 50 1.69 3.33 -15.77
N LEU A 51 1.02 4.47 -15.71
CA LEU A 51 -0.08 4.74 -14.80
C LEU A 51 -1.38 4.81 -15.60
N HIS A 52 -2.38 4.06 -15.16
CA HIS A 52 -3.74 4.12 -15.66
C HIS A 52 -4.70 4.48 -14.52
N ALA A 53 -5.77 5.19 -14.87
CA ALA A 53 -6.83 5.55 -13.94
C ALA A 53 -8.19 5.11 -14.49
N LEU A 54 -8.96 4.40 -13.66
CA LEU A 54 -10.35 4.09 -13.92
C LEU A 54 -11.24 4.97 -13.05
N ASP A 55 -12.08 5.77 -13.66
CA ASP A 55 -13.18 6.43 -12.95
C ASP A 55 -14.29 5.40 -12.69
N LEU A 56 -14.53 5.09 -11.41
CA LEU A 56 -15.51 4.05 -11.00
C LEU A 56 -16.96 4.51 -11.18
N ARG A 57 -17.21 5.79 -11.39
CA ARG A 57 -18.57 6.33 -11.62
C ARG A 57 -18.97 6.25 -13.10
N THR A 58 -18.00 6.48 -14.00
CA THR A 58 -18.24 6.48 -15.45
C THR A 58 -17.83 5.18 -16.12
N GLY A 59 -16.95 4.39 -15.49
CA GLY A 59 -16.35 3.21 -16.10
C GLY A 59 -15.30 3.54 -17.16
N GLU A 60 -14.79 4.77 -17.20
CA GLU A 60 -13.83 5.21 -18.20
C GLU A 60 -12.39 5.06 -17.71
N TRP A 61 -11.56 4.39 -18.51
CA TRP A 61 -10.12 4.32 -18.35
C TRP A 61 -9.43 5.48 -19.05
N THR A 62 -8.50 6.11 -18.36
CA THR A 62 -7.61 7.13 -18.88
C THR A 62 -6.16 6.77 -18.60
N ARG A 63 -5.25 7.39 -19.35
CA ARG A 63 -3.80 7.38 -19.07
C ARG A 63 -3.39 8.79 -18.67
N PRO A 64 -3.33 9.09 -17.37
CA PRO A 64 -3.01 10.42 -16.89
C PRO A 64 -1.63 10.88 -17.36
N GLN A 65 -1.53 12.11 -17.79
CA GLN A 65 -0.25 12.75 -18.07
C GLN A 65 0.36 13.23 -16.76
N CYS A 66 1.45 12.57 -16.34
CA CYS A 66 2.15 12.93 -15.11
C CYS A 66 3.35 13.83 -15.42
N LYS A 67 3.65 14.72 -14.48
CA LYS A 67 4.89 15.51 -14.44
C LYS A 67 5.94 14.77 -13.60
N GLY A 68 7.20 15.19 -13.70
CA GLY A 68 8.31 14.57 -12.96
C GLY A 68 8.71 13.21 -13.52
N ALA A 69 9.65 12.54 -12.86
CA ALA A 69 10.14 11.23 -13.26
C ALA A 69 9.34 10.12 -12.55
N PRO A 70 8.63 9.25 -13.29
CA PRO A 70 7.98 8.11 -12.68
C PRO A 70 9.01 7.10 -12.16
N PRO A 71 8.61 6.18 -11.27
CA PRO A 71 9.46 5.05 -10.89
C PRO A 71 9.93 4.26 -12.12
N SER A 72 11.06 3.56 -12.00
CA SER A 72 11.50 2.59 -13.03
C SER A 72 10.44 1.49 -13.25
N PRO A 73 10.43 0.82 -14.42
CA PRO A 73 9.59 -0.34 -14.65
C PRO A 73 9.79 -1.41 -13.57
N ARG A 74 8.68 -1.87 -12.97
CA ARG A 74 8.73 -2.80 -11.83
C ARG A 74 7.45 -3.61 -11.67
N GLU A 75 7.60 -4.74 -11.02
CA GLU A 75 6.53 -5.64 -10.62
C GLU A 75 6.61 -5.98 -9.14
N SER A 76 5.57 -6.59 -8.56
CA SER A 76 5.50 -7.06 -7.16
C SER A 76 5.86 -5.98 -6.13
N HIS A 77 5.67 -4.72 -6.51
CA HIS A 77 5.78 -3.54 -5.65
C HIS A 77 4.45 -3.26 -4.96
N THR A 78 4.46 -2.38 -3.98
CA THR A 78 3.21 -1.87 -3.39
C THR A 78 2.90 -0.47 -3.90
N VAL A 79 1.58 -0.21 -4.01
CA VAL A 79 1.01 1.10 -4.34
C VAL A 79 -0.01 1.43 -3.27
N THR A 80 0.25 2.45 -2.47
CA THR A 80 -0.57 2.74 -1.28
C THR A 80 -0.88 4.23 -1.21
N VAL A 81 -2.14 4.57 -0.95
CA VAL A 81 -2.55 5.98 -0.73
C VAL A 81 -2.32 6.34 0.73
N VAL A 82 -1.55 7.39 0.97
CA VAL A 82 -1.22 7.92 2.29
C VAL A 82 -1.70 9.37 2.39
N GLY A 83 -2.37 9.70 3.48
CA GLY A 83 -2.90 11.06 3.70
C GLY A 83 -4.07 11.44 2.78
N GLY A 84 -4.55 10.50 1.95
CA GLY A 84 -5.72 10.69 1.08
C GLY A 84 -5.40 11.14 -0.35
N ASP A 85 -4.25 11.70 -0.62
CA ASP A 85 -3.87 12.32 -1.89
C ASP A 85 -2.46 11.99 -2.40
N ARG A 86 -1.64 11.30 -1.61
CA ARG A 86 -0.31 10.87 -2.00
C ARG A 86 -0.30 9.37 -2.30
N LEU A 87 0.04 9.01 -3.54
CA LEU A 87 0.24 7.62 -3.93
C LEU A 87 1.70 7.26 -3.75
N VAL A 88 1.99 6.38 -2.80
CA VAL A 88 3.36 5.93 -2.49
C VAL A 88 3.61 4.59 -3.17
N VAL A 89 4.67 4.52 -3.98
CA VAL A 89 5.20 3.29 -4.59
C VAL A 89 6.47 2.91 -3.85
N PHE A 90 6.53 1.67 -3.36
CA PHE A 90 7.69 1.16 -2.63
C PHE A 90 8.13 -0.19 -3.15
N GLY A 91 9.45 -0.38 -3.32
CA GLY A 91 10.08 -1.65 -3.59
C GLY A 91 9.66 -2.30 -4.90
N GLY A 92 9.63 -3.63 -4.89
CA GLY A 92 9.35 -4.45 -6.06
C GLY A 92 10.60 -4.98 -6.74
N SER A 93 10.41 -5.68 -7.85
CA SER A 93 11.48 -6.18 -8.71
C SER A 93 11.58 -5.33 -9.97
N GLY A 94 12.75 -4.75 -10.22
CA GLY A 94 13.08 -3.96 -11.40
C GLY A 94 13.56 -4.81 -12.58
N GLU A 95 14.01 -4.19 -13.66
CA GLU A 95 14.57 -4.89 -14.81
C GLU A 95 15.88 -5.61 -14.46
N GLY A 96 16.09 -6.77 -15.03
CA GLY A 96 17.22 -7.66 -14.73
C GLY A 96 16.92 -8.68 -13.65
N GLU A 97 17.74 -9.73 -13.59
CA GLU A 97 17.62 -10.79 -12.60
C GLU A 97 18.13 -10.30 -11.23
N GLY A 98 17.38 -10.60 -10.15
CA GLY A 98 17.78 -10.26 -8.78
C GLY A 98 17.77 -8.76 -8.47
N ASN A 99 17.17 -7.92 -9.30
CA ASN A 99 17.12 -6.48 -9.09
C ASN A 99 15.95 -6.11 -8.15
N TYR A 100 16.10 -6.36 -6.86
CA TYR A 100 15.15 -5.96 -5.83
C TYR A 100 15.33 -4.48 -5.45
N LEU A 101 14.22 -3.79 -5.25
CA LEU A 101 14.19 -2.36 -5.02
C LEU A 101 13.80 -2.02 -3.57
N SER A 102 14.27 -0.89 -3.07
CA SER A 102 13.91 -0.32 -1.77
C SER A 102 13.62 1.18 -1.84
N ASP A 103 13.52 1.71 -3.05
CA ASP A 103 13.24 3.11 -3.29
C ASP A 103 11.79 3.47 -3.01
N VAL A 104 11.58 4.73 -2.66
CA VAL A 104 10.26 5.34 -2.42
C VAL A 104 9.99 6.39 -3.48
N HIS A 105 8.86 6.27 -4.15
CA HIS A 105 8.36 7.30 -5.05
C HIS A 105 6.99 7.77 -4.61
N VAL A 106 6.72 9.03 -4.77
CA VAL A 106 5.45 9.64 -4.39
C VAL A 106 4.83 10.34 -5.59
N LEU A 107 3.59 9.99 -5.91
CA LEU A 107 2.76 10.77 -6.81
C LEU A 107 1.84 11.65 -5.98
N ASP A 108 1.97 12.95 -6.12
CA ASP A 108 0.97 13.91 -5.71
C ASP A 108 -0.22 13.82 -6.68
N VAL A 109 -1.32 13.25 -6.22
CA VAL A 109 -2.46 12.93 -7.11
C VAL A 109 -3.21 14.17 -7.57
N PRO A 110 -3.39 15.23 -6.76
CA PRO A 110 -4.00 16.48 -7.23
C PRO A 110 -3.26 17.12 -8.38
N THR A 111 -1.95 17.16 -8.36
CA THR A 111 -1.10 17.78 -9.40
C THR A 111 -0.58 16.81 -10.45
N MET A 112 -0.78 15.50 -10.24
CA MET A 112 -0.22 14.39 -11.04
C MET A 112 1.29 14.53 -11.23
N THR A 113 2.01 14.81 -10.14
CA THR A 113 3.45 15.05 -10.17
C THR A 113 4.19 13.95 -9.38
N TRP A 114 5.07 13.22 -10.07
CA TRP A 114 5.99 12.27 -9.47
C TRP A 114 7.18 12.97 -8.81
N SER A 115 7.57 12.45 -7.67
CA SER A 115 8.79 12.83 -6.97
C SER A 115 9.47 11.60 -6.38
N THR A 116 10.79 11.69 -6.21
CA THR A 116 11.60 10.72 -5.46
C THR A 116 12.17 11.46 -4.27
N PRO A 117 11.44 11.51 -3.15
CA PRO A 117 11.89 12.24 -1.98
C PRO A 117 13.14 11.61 -1.38
N GLU A 118 14.04 12.45 -0.89
CA GLU A 118 15.17 11.99 -0.11
C GLU A 118 14.70 11.39 1.21
N VAL A 119 15.04 10.14 1.43
CA VAL A 119 14.74 9.44 2.69
C VAL A 119 15.77 9.85 3.74
N LYS A 120 15.28 10.30 4.89
CA LYS A 120 16.11 10.84 5.98
C LYS A 120 16.50 9.75 6.98
N GLY A 121 17.66 9.92 7.60
CA GLY A 121 18.20 9.03 8.63
C GLY A 121 19.02 7.88 8.06
N ASP A 122 19.65 7.13 8.96
CA ASP A 122 20.57 6.04 8.62
C ASP A 122 19.88 4.68 8.48
N TYR A 123 18.56 4.62 8.69
CA TYR A 123 17.78 3.42 8.60
C TYR A 123 16.89 3.43 7.35
N GLY A 124 16.88 2.31 6.64
CA GLY A 124 15.93 2.00 5.57
C GLY A 124 15.69 0.49 5.48
N PRO A 125 14.50 0.08 5.02
CA PRO A 125 14.22 -1.33 4.78
C PRO A 125 15.11 -1.89 3.68
N ALA A 126 15.49 -3.17 3.81
CA ALA A 126 16.20 -3.87 2.75
C ALA A 126 15.34 -3.94 1.47
N PRO A 127 15.99 -3.99 0.27
CA PRO A 127 15.29 -4.22 -0.98
C PRO A 127 14.43 -5.48 -0.91
N ARG A 128 13.20 -5.40 -1.47
CA ARG A 128 12.25 -6.50 -1.42
C ARG A 128 11.15 -6.39 -2.46
N ASP A 129 10.61 -7.50 -2.86
CA ASP A 129 9.37 -7.60 -3.60
C ASP A 129 8.31 -8.40 -2.83
N SER A 130 7.10 -8.54 -3.39
CA SER A 130 6.01 -9.38 -2.84
C SER A 130 5.65 -9.10 -1.38
N HIS A 131 5.95 -7.91 -0.90
CA HIS A 131 5.60 -7.44 0.44
C HIS A 131 4.17 -6.87 0.47
N GLY A 132 3.61 -6.79 1.67
CA GLY A 132 2.36 -6.06 1.93
C GLY A 132 2.63 -4.65 2.42
N ALA A 133 1.73 -3.72 2.10
CA ALA A 133 1.76 -2.38 2.66
C ALA A 133 0.36 -1.84 2.96
N VAL A 134 0.25 -1.05 4.03
CA VAL A 134 -0.99 -0.38 4.44
C VAL A 134 -0.68 1.00 4.99
N ALA A 135 -1.57 1.95 4.73
CA ALA A 135 -1.46 3.30 5.26
C ALA A 135 -2.34 3.48 6.50
N VAL A 136 -1.80 4.14 7.53
CA VAL A 136 -2.55 4.58 8.70
C VAL A 136 -2.14 6.03 9.00
N GLY A 137 -3.07 6.94 8.80
CA GLY A 137 -2.77 8.37 8.86
C GLY A 137 -1.73 8.77 7.82
N GLY A 138 -0.70 9.51 8.23
CA GLY A 138 0.44 9.92 7.39
C GLY A 138 1.56 8.88 7.29
N ARG A 139 1.34 7.63 7.71
CA ARG A 139 2.38 6.60 7.78
C ARG A 139 2.06 5.39 6.92
N LEU A 140 3.10 4.87 6.24
CA LEU A 140 3.07 3.63 5.49
C LEU A 140 3.74 2.52 6.31
N PHE A 141 3.03 1.42 6.53
CA PHE A 141 3.52 0.22 7.18
C PHE A 141 3.81 -0.83 6.11
N VAL A 142 5.00 -1.39 6.14
CA VAL A 142 5.48 -2.42 5.20
C VAL A 142 5.82 -3.68 5.97
N TYR A 143 5.36 -4.83 5.49
CA TYR A 143 5.62 -6.14 6.10
C TYR A 143 5.92 -7.20 5.07
N GLY A 144 6.85 -8.07 5.39
CA GLY A 144 7.15 -9.26 4.61
C GLY A 144 7.91 -8.99 3.31
N GLY A 145 7.67 -9.84 2.34
CA GLY A 145 8.38 -9.88 1.07
C GLY A 145 9.68 -10.67 1.13
N ASP A 146 10.32 -10.79 -0.02
CA ASP A 146 11.60 -11.47 -0.13
C ASP A 146 12.59 -10.71 -1.03
N CYS A 147 13.84 -11.14 -1.04
CA CYS A 147 14.88 -10.65 -1.94
C CYS A 147 15.65 -11.83 -2.57
N GLY A 148 14.95 -12.92 -2.85
CA GLY A 148 15.44 -14.11 -3.55
C GLY A 148 15.99 -15.20 -2.64
N ASP A 149 16.80 -14.87 -1.67
CA ASP A 149 17.41 -15.80 -0.72
C ASP A 149 16.93 -15.62 0.72
N ARG A 150 16.17 -14.56 0.98
CA ARG A 150 15.74 -14.17 2.32
C ARG A 150 14.31 -13.64 2.34
N TYR A 151 13.50 -14.18 3.24
CA TYR A 151 12.19 -13.62 3.60
C TYR A 151 12.33 -12.59 4.72
N HIS A 152 11.55 -11.51 4.59
CA HIS A 152 11.52 -10.42 5.57
C HIS A 152 10.37 -10.63 6.55
N GLY A 153 10.64 -10.55 7.86
CA GLY A 153 9.62 -10.70 8.92
C GLY A 153 9.43 -9.43 9.76
N GLU A 154 10.09 -8.36 9.37
CA GLU A 154 10.04 -7.09 10.08
C GLU A 154 8.84 -6.24 9.62
N VAL A 155 8.34 -5.39 10.51
CA VAL A 155 7.43 -4.29 10.17
C VAL A 155 8.23 -3.01 10.11
N ASP A 156 8.36 -2.45 8.92
CA ASP A 156 9.01 -1.16 8.69
C ASP A 156 7.94 -0.08 8.47
N VAL A 157 8.21 1.13 8.97
CA VAL A 157 7.26 2.25 8.94
C VAL A 157 7.91 3.47 8.34
N LEU A 158 7.35 3.98 7.26
CA LEU A 158 7.70 5.28 6.68
C LEU A 158 6.73 6.35 7.18
N ASP A 159 7.24 7.37 7.81
CA ASP A 159 6.50 8.62 8.03
C ASP A 159 6.63 9.45 6.74
N VAL A 160 5.51 9.63 6.03
CA VAL A 160 5.50 10.24 4.68
C VAL A 160 5.62 11.76 4.72
N ASP A 161 5.41 12.38 5.89
CA ASP A 161 5.60 13.83 6.05
C ASP A 161 7.07 14.19 6.29
N THR A 162 7.76 13.35 7.06
CA THR A 162 9.19 13.56 7.38
C THR A 162 10.13 12.80 6.46
N MET A 163 9.62 11.82 5.68
CA MET A 163 10.38 10.88 4.86
C MET A 163 11.43 10.11 5.66
N ALA A 164 11.08 9.68 6.85
CA ALA A 164 11.96 8.91 7.73
C ALA A 164 11.40 7.51 7.97
N TRP A 165 12.28 6.50 7.82
CA TRP A 165 11.97 5.12 8.15
C TRP A 165 12.24 4.81 9.62
N SER A 166 11.44 3.93 10.19
CA SER A 166 11.65 3.33 11.49
C SER A 166 11.19 1.86 11.47
N ARG A 167 11.67 1.07 12.42
CA ARG A 167 11.24 -0.32 12.58
C ARG A 167 10.41 -0.48 13.84
N VAL A 168 9.33 -1.27 13.75
CA VAL A 168 8.55 -1.64 14.93
C VAL A 168 9.38 -2.56 15.81
N SER A 169 9.65 -2.13 17.06
CA SER A 169 10.42 -2.94 17.99
C SER A 169 9.60 -4.09 18.60
N ALA A 170 10.30 -5.15 19.05
CA ALA A 170 9.67 -6.25 19.78
C ALA A 170 8.91 -5.77 21.04
N ALA A 171 9.38 -4.70 21.68
CA ALA A 171 8.69 -4.08 22.82
C ALA A 171 7.32 -3.49 22.39
N SER A 172 7.24 -2.89 21.20
CA SER A 172 5.98 -2.40 20.64
C SER A 172 5.03 -3.54 20.30
N LEU A 173 5.53 -4.67 19.80
CA LEU A 173 4.74 -5.88 19.54
C LEU A 173 4.24 -6.53 20.83
N SER A 174 5.05 -6.54 21.90
CA SER A 174 4.63 -7.04 23.22
C SER A 174 3.48 -6.20 23.80
N CYS A 175 3.50 -4.90 23.58
CA CYS A 175 2.40 -4.01 23.95
C CYS A 175 1.11 -4.33 23.17
N MET A 176 1.23 -4.70 21.87
CA MET A 176 0.08 -5.14 21.05
C MET A 176 -0.51 -6.46 21.56
N VAL A 177 0.34 -7.43 21.92
CA VAL A 177 -0.10 -8.73 22.47
C VAL A 177 -0.74 -8.54 23.85
N ALA A 178 -0.20 -7.66 24.69
CA ALA A 178 -0.80 -7.32 25.98
C ALA A 178 -2.17 -6.66 25.83
N TRP A 179 -2.37 -5.84 24.78
CA TRP A 179 -3.65 -5.23 24.47
C TRP A 179 -4.70 -6.26 24.01
N LEU A 180 -4.33 -7.24 23.19
CA LEU A 180 -5.22 -8.35 22.78
C LEU A 180 -5.68 -9.22 23.95
N LYS A 181 -4.99 -9.16 25.09
CA LYS A 181 -5.34 -9.85 26.33
C LYS A 181 -6.06 -8.96 27.35
N CYS A 182 -6.30 -7.68 27.04
CA CYS A 182 -6.89 -6.72 27.97
C CYS A 182 -8.34 -6.43 27.55
N ASP A 183 -9.29 -6.83 28.37
CA ASP A 183 -10.75 -6.73 28.13
C ASP A 183 -11.31 -5.29 28.02
N SER A 184 -10.48 -4.26 28.05
CA SER A 184 -10.96 -2.89 27.87
C SER A 184 -10.00 -2.00 27.10
N ALA A 185 -10.36 -1.68 25.84
CA ALA A 185 -9.69 -0.72 24.97
C ALA A 185 -9.61 0.72 25.55
N ALA A 186 -10.38 1.02 26.59
CA ALA A 186 -10.56 2.37 27.12
C ALA A 186 -9.38 2.90 27.98
N ARG A 187 -8.41 2.06 28.36
CA ARG A 187 -7.34 2.44 29.29
C ARG A 187 -5.93 2.45 28.69
N CYS A 188 -5.75 2.10 27.42
CA CYS A 188 -4.42 2.12 26.84
C CYS A 188 -4.15 3.46 26.14
N THR A 189 -3.20 4.22 26.67
CA THR A 189 -2.72 5.49 26.10
C THR A 189 -1.64 5.29 25.04
N CYS A 190 -1.23 4.04 24.80
CA CYS A 190 -0.18 3.71 23.84
C CYS A 190 -0.67 3.94 22.40
N PHE A 191 0.12 4.66 21.63
CA PHE A 191 -0.13 4.94 20.20
C PHE A 191 -0.39 3.66 19.40
N TRP A 192 0.37 2.58 19.68
CA TRP A 192 0.29 1.30 18.98
C TRP A 192 -1.02 0.55 19.26
N CYS A 193 -1.53 0.63 20.46
CA CYS A 193 -2.83 0.02 20.80
C CYS A 193 -3.98 0.69 20.07
N ARG A 194 -3.92 2.01 19.90
CA ARG A 194 -4.90 2.77 19.12
C ARG A 194 -4.80 2.47 17.63
N LEU A 195 -3.58 2.24 17.12
CA LEU A 195 -3.31 1.89 15.73
C LEU A 195 -3.91 0.52 15.36
N VAL A 196 -3.67 -0.51 16.19
CA VAL A 196 -4.23 -1.86 15.99
C VAL A 196 -5.75 -1.83 16.03
N ALA A 197 -6.35 -1.10 16.95
CA ALA A 197 -7.79 -0.91 16.99
C ALA A 197 -8.35 -0.23 15.73
N ALA A 198 -7.60 0.68 15.13
CA ALA A 198 -8.00 1.36 13.90
C ALA A 198 -7.86 0.46 12.65
N ILE A 199 -6.82 -0.39 12.60
CA ILE A 199 -6.56 -1.29 11.47
C ILE A 199 -7.56 -2.46 11.46
N PHE A 200 -7.81 -3.06 12.61
CA PHE A 200 -8.56 -4.32 12.68
C PHE A 200 -10.04 -4.14 13.04
N ARG A 201 -10.56 -2.93 13.20
CA ARG A 201 -11.97 -2.65 13.50
C ARG A 201 -12.68 -3.88 14.09
N PHE A 202 -12.24 -4.35 15.26
CA PHE A 202 -13.01 -5.37 15.98
C PHE A 202 -14.33 -4.74 16.40
N PRO A 203 -15.47 -5.37 16.09
CA PRO A 203 -16.74 -4.91 16.61
C PRO A 203 -16.61 -4.87 18.14
N LYS A 204 -17.11 -3.81 18.75
CA LYS A 204 -17.27 -3.78 20.20
C LYS A 204 -18.07 -5.02 20.58
N CYS A 205 -17.52 -5.87 21.40
CA CYS A 205 -18.29 -6.86 22.12
C CYS A 205 -19.13 -6.09 23.16
N ASP A 206 -20.26 -5.54 22.74
CA ASP A 206 -21.34 -5.12 23.62
C ASP A 206 -22.08 -6.42 24.01
N GLY A 207 -21.50 -7.13 24.94
CA GLY A 207 -22.09 -8.29 25.57
C GLY A 207 -22.26 -8.01 27.06
N ASP A 208 -23.39 -7.46 27.41
CA ASP A 208 -23.92 -7.57 28.77
C ASP A 208 -24.08 -9.07 29.08
N LEU A 209 -23.15 -9.61 29.85
CA LEU A 209 -23.40 -10.84 30.59
C LEU A 209 -24.20 -10.44 31.83
N GLN A 210 -25.50 -10.51 31.74
CA GLN A 210 -26.38 -10.67 32.90
C GLN A 210 -26.35 -12.13 33.31
N ASP A 211 -26.00 -12.36 34.60
CA ASP A 211 -26.15 -13.52 35.47
C ASP A 211 -25.52 -14.84 35.05
#